data_a4fdcebc36c9f7cadc0730bc59a36fd0
#
_entry.id   a4fdcebc36c9f7cadc0730bc59a36fd0
#
_cell.length_a   1.000
_cell.length_b   1.000
_cell.length_c   1.000
_cell.angle_alpha   90.00
_cell.angle_beta   90.00
_cell.angle_gamma   90.00
#
_symmetry.space_group_name_H-M   'P 1'
#
loop_
_entity.id
_entity.type
_entity.pdbx_description
1 polymer ?
#
loop_
_entity_poly.entity_id
_entity_poly.type
_entity_poly.pdbx_seq_one_letter_code
_entity_poly.pdbx_strand_id
1 'polypeptide(L)'
;MTGAHTTTGYHIFIEPPEPLRSVLQDIITTLGGAYENDFFRPHVTLLGRIPLQDEEALIQKVKELSAKTSPFSITLGEIGMEDYYFRALYLFVEKNEVLQSLHDSWTLELHSTDTRIFSPHLSLFYGDLSQVEKVELIKKVTLPQTPEFIVDRVHLYKTEGTVSNWMKIGEYPFGV
;
A
#
# COMPACT_ATOMS: atom_id res chain seq x y z
N MET A 1 19.44 14.38 14.03
CA MET A 1 18.25 13.59 14.45
C MET A 1 17.24 13.74 13.32
N THR A 2 17.13 12.72 12.46
CA THR A 2 16.07 12.67 11.46
C THR A 2 14.75 12.48 12.23
N GLY A 3 13.80 13.42 12.06
CA GLY A 3 12.48 13.31 12.69
C GLY A 3 11.79 12.01 12.25
N ALA A 4 10.97 11.43 13.12
CA ALA A 4 10.21 10.22 12.79
C ALA A 4 9.30 10.49 11.58
N HIS A 5 9.36 9.61 10.58
CA HIS A 5 8.46 9.67 9.42
C HIS A 5 7.05 9.25 9.86
N THR A 6 6.08 10.14 9.69
CA THR A 6 4.71 9.94 10.15
C THR A 6 3.70 10.12 9.03
N THR A 7 2.58 9.47 9.18
CA THR A 7 1.39 9.64 8.34
C THR A 7 0.22 10.13 9.17
N THR A 8 -0.86 10.54 8.52
CA THR A 8 -2.10 10.99 9.18
C THR A 8 -3.32 10.63 8.33
N GLY A 9 -4.45 10.47 9.00
CA GLY A 9 -5.74 10.17 8.39
C GLY A 9 -5.98 8.69 8.18
N TYR A 10 -6.91 8.39 7.25
CA TYR A 10 -7.19 7.02 6.86
C TYR A 10 -6.64 6.73 5.47
N HIS A 11 -6.32 5.45 5.25
CA HIS A 11 -5.84 4.93 3.98
C HIS A 11 -6.63 3.70 3.58
N ILE A 12 -6.83 3.54 2.28
CA ILE A 12 -7.39 2.33 1.70
C ILE A 12 -6.26 1.54 1.06
N PHE A 13 -6.04 0.33 1.55
CA PHE A 13 -5.01 -0.58 1.06
C PHE A 13 -5.61 -1.77 0.32
N ILE A 14 -4.89 -2.26 -0.67
CA ILE A 14 -5.10 -3.54 -1.34
C ILE A 14 -3.98 -4.47 -0.85
N GLU A 15 -4.33 -5.49 -0.08
CA GLU A 15 -3.37 -6.51 0.37
C GLU A 15 -3.39 -7.68 -0.60
N PRO A 16 -2.23 -8.19 -1.06
CA PRO A 16 -2.17 -9.42 -1.85
C PRO A 16 -2.79 -10.61 -1.09
N PRO A 17 -3.44 -11.56 -1.78
CA PRO A 17 -3.93 -12.78 -1.16
C PRO A 17 -2.78 -13.77 -0.83
N GLU A 18 -3.07 -14.80 -0.03
CA GLU A 18 -2.15 -15.93 0.13
C GLU A 18 -2.07 -16.77 -1.16
N PRO A 19 -0.92 -17.36 -1.49
CA PRO A 19 0.34 -17.34 -0.72
C PRO A 19 1.24 -16.13 -1.02
N LEU A 20 0.89 -15.27 -1.97
CA LEU A 20 1.72 -14.13 -2.40
C LEU A 20 2.02 -13.16 -1.25
N ARG A 21 1.04 -12.93 -0.36
CA ARG A 21 1.21 -12.07 0.80
C ARG A 21 2.34 -12.56 1.70
N SER A 22 2.38 -13.85 2.02
CA SER A 22 3.44 -14.45 2.84
C SER A 22 4.81 -14.31 2.19
N VAL A 23 4.93 -14.57 0.89
CA VAL A 23 6.19 -14.40 0.15
C VAL A 23 6.69 -12.96 0.20
N LEU A 24 5.81 -11.98 -0.02
CA LEU A 24 6.17 -10.57 0.04
C LEU A 24 6.49 -10.11 1.47
N GLN A 25 5.79 -10.66 2.48
CA GLN A 25 6.07 -10.37 3.88
C GLN A 25 7.46 -10.87 4.29
N ASP A 26 7.87 -12.05 3.85
CA ASP A 26 9.22 -12.59 4.09
C ASP A 26 10.30 -11.71 3.47
N ILE A 27 10.06 -11.18 2.27
CA ILE A 27 10.94 -10.22 1.61
C ILE A 27 11.05 -8.93 2.44
N ILE A 28 9.94 -8.32 2.83
CA ILE A 28 9.91 -7.11 3.66
C ILE A 28 10.66 -7.34 4.97
N THR A 29 10.42 -8.47 5.61
CA THR A 29 11.08 -8.85 6.88
C THR A 29 12.58 -9.03 6.70
N THR A 30 13.01 -9.69 5.63
CA THR A 30 14.42 -9.89 5.31
C THR A 30 15.14 -8.56 5.04
N LEU A 31 14.52 -7.68 4.26
CA LEU A 31 15.08 -6.38 3.95
C LEU A 31 15.12 -5.46 5.19
N GLY A 32 14.05 -5.46 5.99
CA GLY A 32 13.93 -4.64 7.19
C GLY A 32 14.86 -5.07 8.33
N GLY A 33 15.10 -6.37 8.49
CA GLY A 33 15.88 -6.93 9.60
C GLY A 33 17.35 -6.46 9.68
N ALA A 34 17.89 -5.92 8.58
CA ALA A 34 19.24 -5.34 8.55
C ALA A 34 19.31 -3.89 9.10
N TYR A 35 18.16 -3.23 9.32
CA TYR A 35 18.08 -1.79 9.58
C TYR A 35 17.20 -1.40 10.77
N GLU A 36 16.78 -2.36 11.60
CA GLU A 36 15.86 -2.13 12.73
C GLU A 36 14.58 -1.36 12.32
N ASN A 37 14.09 -1.65 11.11
CA ASN A 37 12.97 -0.94 10.52
C ASN A 37 11.62 -1.45 11.01
N ASP A 38 10.63 -0.56 10.98
CA ASP A 38 9.22 -0.92 11.20
C ASP A 38 8.77 -1.97 10.17
N PHE A 39 8.19 -3.06 10.67
CA PHE A 39 7.56 -4.06 9.83
C PHE A 39 6.15 -3.60 9.45
N PHE A 40 5.84 -3.67 8.16
CA PHE A 40 4.52 -3.36 7.64
C PHE A 40 4.00 -4.51 6.78
N ARG A 41 2.68 -4.56 6.61
CA ARG A 41 2.06 -5.55 5.75
C ARG A 41 2.24 -5.20 4.27
N PRO A 42 2.46 -6.20 3.38
CA PRO A 42 2.49 -5.95 1.94
C PRO A 42 1.16 -5.37 1.48
N HIS A 43 1.20 -4.20 0.84
CA HIS A 43 0.00 -3.55 0.33
C HIS A 43 0.30 -2.61 -0.84
N VAL A 44 -0.71 -2.40 -1.66
CA VAL A 44 -0.79 -1.30 -2.62
C VAL A 44 -1.73 -0.25 -2.04
N THR A 45 -1.31 0.99 -1.95
CA THR A 45 -2.19 2.08 -1.53
C THR A 45 -3.12 2.46 -2.68
N LEU A 46 -4.40 2.17 -2.53
CA LEU A 46 -5.43 2.66 -3.45
C LEU A 46 -5.70 4.13 -3.21
N LEU A 47 -5.84 4.53 -1.95
CA LEU A 47 -6.16 5.88 -1.55
C LEU A 47 -5.49 6.23 -0.23
N GLY A 48 -4.86 7.39 -0.15
CA GLY A 48 -4.25 7.91 1.07
C GLY A 48 -4.90 9.21 1.52
N ARG A 49 -4.48 9.69 2.69
CA ARG A 49 -4.85 11.02 3.22
C ARG A 49 -6.35 11.31 3.24
N ILE A 50 -7.18 10.30 3.51
CA ILE A 50 -8.58 10.53 3.84
C ILE A 50 -8.61 11.24 5.18
N PRO A 51 -9.25 12.43 5.29
CA PRO A 51 -9.24 13.21 6.53
C PRO A 51 -9.83 12.44 7.71
N LEU A 52 -9.37 12.75 8.91
CA LEU A 52 -10.01 12.28 10.14
C LEU A 52 -11.45 12.82 10.20
N GLN A 53 -12.41 11.92 10.38
CA GLN A 53 -13.83 12.21 10.40
C GLN A 53 -14.56 11.19 11.27
N ASP A 54 -15.88 11.20 11.26
CA ASP A 54 -16.69 10.15 11.88
C ASP A 54 -16.32 8.77 11.27
N GLU A 55 -15.69 7.93 12.09
CA GLU A 55 -15.17 6.63 11.65
C GLU A 55 -16.30 5.68 11.24
N GLU A 56 -17.45 5.72 11.92
CA GLU A 56 -18.60 4.88 11.58
C GLU A 56 -19.18 5.26 10.21
N ALA A 57 -19.31 6.57 9.95
CA ALA A 57 -19.75 7.08 8.65
C ALA A 57 -18.77 6.71 7.53
N LEU A 58 -17.46 6.81 7.79
CA LEU A 58 -16.43 6.39 6.84
C LEU A 58 -16.52 4.88 6.54
N ILE A 59 -16.65 4.05 7.57
CA ILE A 59 -16.82 2.60 7.43
C ILE A 59 -18.04 2.27 6.56
N GLN A 60 -19.17 2.91 6.84
CA GLN A 60 -20.39 2.69 6.05
C GLN A 60 -20.20 3.10 4.59
N LYS A 61 -19.55 4.22 4.34
CA LYS A 61 -19.27 4.69 2.98
C LYS A 61 -18.32 3.73 2.23
N VAL A 62 -17.28 3.23 2.88
CA VAL A 62 -16.36 2.24 2.28
C VAL A 62 -17.10 0.94 1.94
N LYS A 63 -18.01 0.47 2.81
CA LYS A 63 -18.85 -0.70 2.53
C LYS A 63 -19.71 -0.49 1.28
N GLU A 64 -20.36 0.66 1.17
CA GLU A 64 -21.22 0.99 0.02
C GLU A 64 -20.45 1.06 -1.29
N LEU A 65 -19.24 1.66 -1.27
CA LEU A 65 -18.37 1.74 -2.44
C LEU A 65 -17.84 0.35 -2.83
N SER A 66 -17.40 -0.43 -1.86
CA SER A 66 -16.92 -1.80 -2.08
C SER A 66 -18.00 -2.69 -2.68
N ALA A 67 -19.23 -2.62 -2.18
CA ALA A 67 -20.35 -3.41 -2.70
C ALA A 67 -20.72 -3.10 -4.16
N LYS A 68 -20.33 -1.93 -4.67
CA LYS A 68 -20.55 -1.49 -6.07
C LYS A 68 -19.33 -1.76 -6.97
N THR A 69 -18.23 -2.25 -6.40
CA THR A 69 -16.99 -2.51 -7.13
C THR A 69 -16.91 -4.00 -7.47
N SER A 70 -16.61 -4.34 -8.71
CA SER A 70 -16.36 -5.73 -9.11
C SER A 70 -14.88 -6.09 -8.92
N PRO A 71 -14.57 -7.37 -8.61
CA PRO A 71 -13.19 -7.83 -8.56
C PRO A 71 -12.45 -7.62 -9.89
N PHE A 72 -11.15 -7.34 -9.81
CA PHE A 72 -10.28 -7.15 -10.97
C PHE A 72 -8.87 -7.65 -10.66
N SER A 73 -8.05 -7.89 -11.69
CA SER A 73 -6.64 -8.28 -11.52
C SER A 73 -5.73 -7.06 -11.52
N ILE A 74 -4.64 -7.16 -10.74
CA ILE A 74 -3.47 -6.30 -10.88
C ILE A 74 -2.20 -7.14 -10.98
N THR A 75 -1.19 -6.61 -11.68
CA THR A 75 0.13 -7.24 -11.85
C THR A 75 1.18 -6.36 -11.19
N LEU A 76 2.04 -6.96 -10.37
CA LEU A 76 3.22 -6.30 -9.84
C LEU A 76 4.36 -6.45 -10.87
N GLY A 77 4.94 -5.35 -11.26
CA GLY A 77 6.00 -5.28 -12.27
C GLY A 77 7.39 -5.22 -11.65
N GLU A 78 8.27 -4.49 -12.30
CA GLU A 78 9.67 -4.37 -11.92
C GLU A 78 9.86 -3.63 -10.59
N ILE A 79 11.07 -3.77 -10.02
CA ILE A 79 11.46 -3.04 -8.82
C ILE A 79 11.82 -1.60 -9.16
N GLY A 80 11.34 -0.69 -8.33
CA GLY A 80 11.68 0.72 -8.33
C GLY A 80 12.42 1.15 -7.07
N MET A 81 13.13 2.26 -7.17
CA MET A 81 13.87 2.87 -6.07
C MET A 81 13.68 4.39 -6.10
N GLU A 82 13.35 4.99 -4.95
CA GLU A 82 13.20 6.44 -4.81
C GLU A 82 13.87 6.95 -3.55
N ASP A 83 14.23 8.23 -3.53
CA ASP A 83 14.73 8.92 -2.34
C ASP A 83 13.55 9.50 -1.54
N TYR A 84 12.65 8.59 -1.17
CA TYR A 84 11.48 8.89 -0.35
C TYR A 84 11.26 7.73 0.63
N TYR A 85 11.18 8.05 1.93
CA TYR A 85 11.14 7.08 3.03
C TYR A 85 10.15 5.94 2.81
N PHE A 86 8.87 6.26 2.57
CA PHE A 86 7.80 5.27 2.39
C PHE A 86 7.82 4.56 1.02
N ARG A 87 8.83 4.85 0.17
CA ARG A 87 8.95 4.30 -1.18
C ARG A 87 10.41 4.08 -1.57
N ALA A 88 11.25 3.70 -0.58
CA ALA A 88 12.67 3.52 -0.82
C ALA A 88 12.97 2.35 -1.78
N LEU A 89 12.28 1.20 -1.60
CA LEU A 89 12.25 0.06 -2.53
C LEU A 89 10.82 -0.41 -2.69
N TYR A 90 10.39 -0.66 -3.90
CA TYR A 90 9.01 -1.06 -4.19
C TYR A 90 8.88 -1.81 -5.51
N LEU A 91 7.78 -2.53 -5.68
CA LEU A 91 7.35 -3.06 -6.97
C LEU A 91 6.33 -2.10 -7.59
N PHE A 92 6.51 -1.77 -8.86
CA PHE A 92 5.49 -1.06 -9.60
C PHE A 92 4.22 -1.91 -9.70
N VAL A 93 3.06 -1.27 -9.76
CA VAL A 93 1.86 -1.90 -10.31
C VAL A 93 1.78 -1.54 -11.77
N GLU A 94 1.64 -2.53 -12.64
CA GLU A 94 1.50 -2.29 -14.07
C GLU A 94 0.26 -1.43 -14.36
N LYS A 95 0.30 -0.68 -15.46
CA LYS A 95 -0.81 0.21 -15.83
C LYS A 95 -2.13 -0.55 -15.84
N ASN A 96 -3.08 -0.07 -15.06
CA ASN A 96 -4.38 -0.70 -14.89
C ASN A 96 -5.48 0.38 -14.87
N GLU A 97 -6.30 0.41 -15.90
CA GLU A 97 -7.34 1.43 -16.06
C GLU A 97 -8.47 1.28 -15.05
N VAL A 98 -8.76 0.06 -14.61
CA VAL A 98 -9.77 -0.20 -13.57
C VAL A 98 -9.28 0.37 -12.24
N LEU A 99 -8.04 0.09 -11.87
CA LEU A 99 -7.43 0.61 -10.64
C LEU A 99 -7.37 2.15 -10.66
N GLN A 100 -7.00 2.75 -11.80
CA GLN A 100 -6.99 4.22 -11.96
C GLN A 100 -8.40 4.80 -11.78
N SER A 101 -9.38 4.25 -12.47
CA SER A 101 -10.77 4.72 -12.38
C SER A 101 -11.35 4.58 -10.97
N LEU A 102 -10.99 3.49 -10.28
CA LEU A 102 -11.38 3.25 -8.89
C LEU A 102 -10.76 4.32 -7.97
N HIS A 103 -9.45 4.58 -8.12
CA HIS A 103 -8.76 5.63 -7.38
C HIS A 103 -9.43 6.99 -7.57
N ASP A 104 -9.69 7.40 -8.83
CA ASP A 104 -10.26 8.71 -9.15
C ASP A 104 -11.66 8.87 -8.55
N SER A 105 -12.51 7.84 -8.71
CA SER A 105 -13.86 7.84 -8.16
C SER A 105 -13.86 7.91 -6.63
N TRP A 106 -13.07 7.07 -5.96
CA TRP A 106 -13.04 7.02 -4.50
C TRP A 106 -12.35 8.23 -3.88
N THR A 107 -11.44 8.89 -4.60
CA THR A 107 -10.85 10.18 -4.19
C THR A 107 -11.93 11.23 -3.95
N LEU A 108 -12.90 11.32 -4.85
CA LEU A 108 -14.04 12.24 -4.74
C LEU A 108 -15.00 11.84 -3.63
N GLU A 109 -15.36 10.56 -3.59
CA GLU A 109 -16.36 10.02 -2.65
C GLU A 109 -15.91 10.03 -1.19
N LEU A 110 -14.59 9.87 -0.94
CA LEU A 110 -13.99 9.85 0.39
C LEU A 110 -13.24 11.14 0.75
N HIS A 111 -13.32 12.15 -0.12
CA HIS A 111 -12.70 13.46 0.10
C HIS A 111 -11.20 13.40 0.42
N SER A 112 -10.46 12.51 -0.27
CA SER A 112 -9.02 12.43 -0.10
C SER A 112 -8.35 13.76 -0.41
N THR A 113 -7.42 14.17 0.44
CA THR A 113 -6.61 15.39 0.27
C THR A 113 -5.25 15.10 -0.38
N ASP A 114 -5.04 13.89 -0.88
CA ASP A 114 -3.81 13.55 -1.59
C ASP A 114 -3.80 14.18 -3.00
N THR A 115 -2.89 15.12 -3.20
CA THR A 115 -2.75 15.86 -4.47
C THR A 115 -1.63 15.31 -5.36
N ARG A 116 -0.98 14.23 -4.93
CA ARG A 116 0.08 13.58 -5.71
C ARG A 116 -0.52 12.83 -6.90
N ILE A 117 0.25 12.74 -7.97
CA ILE A 117 -0.11 11.88 -9.10
C ILE A 117 -0.21 10.44 -8.60
N PHE A 118 -1.31 9.76 -8.91
CA PHE A 118 -1.49 8.37 -8.55
C PHE A 118 -0.45 7.49 -9.25
N SER A 119 0.39 6.87 -8.47
CA SER A 119 1.46 5.97 -8.92
C SER A 119 1.44 4.72 -8.04
N PRO A 120 0.53 3.77 -8.31
CA PRO A 120 0.34 2.61 -7.47
C PRO A 120 1.59 1.73 -7.44
N HIS A 121 1.96 1.29 -6.25
CA HIS A 121 3.14 0.46 -6.00
C HIS A 121 2.95 -0.36 -4.73
N LEU A 122 3.72 -1.43 -4.60
CA LEU A 122 3.83 -2.21 -3.37
C LEU A 122 5.24 -2.00 -2.80
N SER A 123 5.32 -1.32 -1.66
CA SER A 123 6.59 -1.07 -0.99
C SER A 123 7.18 -2.36 -0.40
N LEU A 124 8.50 -2.52 -0.57
CA LEU A 124 9.28 -3.62 0.00
C LEU A 124 10.16 -3.16 1.17
N PHE A 125 10.49 -1.88 1.19
CA PHE A 125 11.33 -1.29 2.23
C PHE A 125 11.01 0.18 2.42
N TYR A 126 10.89 0.60 3.67
CA TYR A 126 10.83 2.00 4.09
C TYR A 126 12.18 2.40 4.68
N GLY A 127 12.70 3.55 4.34
CA GLY A 127 13.95 4.03 4.92
C GLY A 127 14.68 5.07 4.09
N ASP A 128 15.60 5.77 4.74
CA ASP A 128 16.48 6.75 4.12
C ASP A 128 17.82 6.07 3.79
N LEU A 129 17.90 5.45 2.62
CA LEU A 129 19.09 4.76 2.13
C LEU A 129 19.67 5.46 0.91
N SER A 130 20.99 5.42 0.80
CA SER A 130 21.69 5.78 -0.44
C SER A 130 21.35 4.80 -1.57
N GLN A 131 21.54 5.24 -2.80
CA GLN A 131 21.33 4.40 -3.98
C GLN A 131 22.17 3.11 -3.94
N VAL A 132 23.40 3.18 -3.43
CA VAL A 132 24.29 2.02 -3.30
C VAL A 132 23.73 1.00 -2.32
N GLU A 133 23.25 1.45 -1.16
CA GLU A 133 22.64 0.57 -0.15
C GLU A 133 21.38 -0.11 -0.68
N LYS A 134 20.52 0.61 -1.42
CA LYS A 134 19.32 0.06 -2.06
C LYS A 134 19.68 -1.08 -3.03
N VAL A 135 20.69 -0.87 -3.88
CA VAL A 135 21.17 -1.89 -4.83
C VAL A 135 21.71 -3.12 -4.10
N GLU A 136 22.48 -2.94 -3.00
CA GLU A 136 22.98 -4.07 -2.21
C GLU A 136 21.87 -4.81 -1.46
N LEU A 137 20.82 -4.11 -1.02
CA LEU A 137 19.66 -4.74 -0.39
C LEU A 137 18.90 -5.67 -1.34
N ILE A 138 18.66 -5.23 -2.55
CA ILE A 138 17.91 -6.01 -3.55
C ILE A 138 18.60 -7.36 -3.83
N LYS A 139 19.91 -7.42 -3.80
CA LYS A 139 20.67 -8.66 -4.02
C LYS A 139 20.44 -9.73 -2.93
N LYS A 140 19.87 -9.34 -1.79
CA LYS A 140 19.62 -10.25 -0.65
C LYS A 140 18.32 -11.03 -0.77
N VAL A 141 17.45 -10.68 -1.70
CA VAL A 141 16.14 -11.29 -1.86
C VAL A 141 15.90 -11.75 -3.29
N THR A 142 15.08 -12.78 -3.43
CA THR A 142 14.56 -13.21 -4.73
C THR A 142 13.14 -12.69 -4.87
N LEU A 143 12.92 -11.85 -5.87
CA LEU A 143 11.60 -11.30 -6.14
C LEU A 143 10.75 -12.33 -6.92
N PRO A 144 9.44 -12.41 -6.64
CA PRO A 144 8.54 -13.17 -7.49
C PRO A 144 8.52 -12.57 -8.89
N GLN A 145 8.45 -13.40 -9.93
CA GLN A 145 8.38 -12.93 -11.31
C GLN A 145 6.96 -12.47 -11.61
N THR A 146 6.78 -11.19 -11.92
CA THR A 146 5.53 -10.55 -12.36
C THR A 146 4.26 -11.17 -11.75
N PRO A 147 4.11 -11.14 -10.41
CA PRO A 147 2.98 -11.79 -9.78
C PRO A 147 1.69 -11.01 -10.07
N GLU A 148 0.71 -11.74 -10.58
CA GLU A 148 -0.65 -11.25 -10.79
C GLU A 148 -1.56 -11.79 -9.69
N PHE A 149 -2.52 -10.98 -9.23
CA PHE A 149 -3.52 -11.41 -8.28
C PHE A 149 -4.85 -10.66 -8.45
N ILE A 150 -5.91 -11.32 -8.02
CA ILE A 150 -7.26 -10.73 -8.01
C ILE A 150 -7.42 -9.86 -6.78
N VAL A 151 -7.88 -8.64 -7.00
CA VAL A 151 -8.34 -7.71 -5.97
C VAL A 151 -9.83 -7.92 -5.81
N ASP A 152 -10.24 -8.55 -4.72
CA ASP A 152 -11.64 -8.85 -4.38
C ASP A 152 -12.13 -8.08 -3.15
N ARG A 153 -11.27 -7.27 -2.55
CA ARG A 153 -11.55 -6.47 -1.36
C ARG A 153 -10.55 -5.35 -1.15
N VAL A 154 -10.91 -4.42 -0.30
CA VAL A 154 -10.00 -3.41 0.24
C VAL A 154 -9.95 -3.46 1.76
N HIS A 155 -8.92 -2.82 2.30
CA HIS A 155 -8.65 -2.74 3.72
C HIS A 155 -8.58 -1.27 4.14
N LEU A 156 -9.40 -0.88 5.13
CA LEU A 156 -9.34 0.46 5.72
C LEU A 156 -8.37 0.45 6.89
N TYR A 157 -7.44 1.39 6.87
CA TYR A 157 -6.46 1.61 7.93
C TYR A 157 -6.55 3.02 8.47
N LYS A 158 -6.37 3.16 9.77
CA LYS A 158 -6.06 4.42 10.43
C LYS A 158 -4.54 4.50 10.58
N THR A 159 -3.92 5.49 9.94
CA THR A 159 -2.47 5.59 9.82
C THR A 159 -1.95 6.85 10.53
N GLU A 160 -2.21 6.95 11.81
CA GLU A 160 -1.75 8.05 12.64
C GLU A 160 -0.36 7.75 13.22
N GLY A 161 0.60 8.66 12.98
CA GLY A 161 1.95 8.53 13.54
C GLY A 161 2.87 7.64 12.70
N THR A 162 3.72 6.87 13.37
CA THR A 162 4.67 5.94 12.73
C THR A 162 3.97 4.66 12.25
N VAL A 163 4.64 3.89 11.41
CA VAL A 163 4.11 2.63 10.83
C VAL A 163 3.65 1.65 11.90
N SER A 164 4.35 1.58 13.03
CA SER A 164 4.00 0.72 14.16
C SER A 164 2.66 1.07 14.83
N ASN A 165 2.15 2.28 14.59
CA ASN A 165 0.86 2.74 15.11
C ASN A 165 -0.31 2.52 14.12
N TRP A 166 -0.03 2.03 12.92
CA TRP A 166 -1.08 1.82 11.92
C TRP A 166 -2.02 0.70 12.35
N MET A 167 -3.31 1.01 12.33
CA MET A 167 -4.35 0.07 12.76
C MET A 167 -5.29 -0.28 11.62
N LYS A 168 -5.47 -1.56 11.36
CA LYS A 168 -6.51 -2.06 10.45
C LYS A 168 -7.87 -1.90 11.13
N ILE A 169 -8.76 -1.12 10.51
CA ILE A 169 -10.13 -0.90 10.96
C ILE A 169 -11.03 -2.03 10.47
N GLY A 170 -10.85 -2.45 9.23
CA GLY A 170 -11.64 -3.52 8.65
C GLY A 170 -11.24 -3.89 7.23
N GLU A 171 -11.89 -4.93 6.72
CA GLU A 171 -11.80 -5.36 5.33
C GLU A 171 -13.18 -5.42 4.71
N TYR A 172 -13.28 -5.02 3.45
CA TYR A 172 -14.55 -4.81 2.76
C TYR A 172 -14.49 -5.50 1.40
N PRO A 173 -15.21 -6.64 1.25
CA PRO A 173 -15.24 -7.37 -0.01
C PRO A 173 -15.96 -6.56 -1.09
N PHE A 174 -15.54 -6.76 -2.32
CA PHE A 174 -16.20 -6.21 -3.49
C PHE A 174 -17.50 -6.96 -3.78
N GLY A 175 -18.41 -6.28 -4.45
CA GLY A 175 -19.64 -6.88 -4.96
C GLY A 175 -19.37 -7.91 -6.05
N VAL A 176 -20.36 -8.78 -6.31
CA VAL A 176 -20.28 -9.81 -7.36
C VAL A 176 -20.76 -9.23 -8.68
#